data_79badfeb3168e40db355dbef45a85e72
#
_entry.id   79badfeb3168e40db355dbef45a85e72
#
_cell.length_a   1.000
_cell.length_b   1.000
_cell.length_c   1.000
_cell.angle_alpha   90.00
_cell.angle_beta   90.00
_cell.angle_gamma   90.00
#
_symmetry.space_group_name_H-M   'P 1'
#
loop_
_entity.id
_entity.type
_entity.pdbx_description
1 polymer ?
#
loop_
_entity_poly.entity_id
_entity_poly.type
_entity_poly.pdbx_seq_one_letter_code
_entity_poly.pdbx_strand_id
1 'polypeptide(L)'
;MVPLTSLFLLSIVIVSCRGNPEGFLPSLAQTTREITGAVVTQPLFQAAAQGAGELIARTVYDAARLPAAIARVLGVSDTRPVLINKNNIADKADKILAKYHAGLGNEDAFLKIDKLIKKYGYPVEKHEIVTEDGYALGMFRIPRNGSAVFLMHGLFGSADDFVIAGPESGMAYLLAEEGYDVWLGNARGNKHSRRHVELQPSDAEFWDFSWHEIGYYDLPAMIDYVLNYTSQKSLKYVGHSQGTTSFFVMSSERPEYNDKVGLMVALSPVAYMSHAKSPFIRLAGPASEYIGSIMHGLGVHEFLPDNNLLRTIKMLMCGSSPVAEIICINPLLLTSGFGFAELNVTNLPVIHGHTPSGAAVKQVVHYGQGFNSGDFKQFDYGRSRNLRMYGSEVPPRYALEKIRAPVSLMYSADDWMAHPDDVDALYQRLGNAIDIHKIPHPQFNHIDFIWAKHFRTLIYERLRKLLAAF
;
A
#
# COMPACT_ATOMS: atom_id res chain seq x y z
N MET A 1 -19.76 21.00 15.67
CA MET A 1 -19.50 19.86 16.58
C MET A 1 -18.92 18.75 15.71
N VAL A 2 -17.63 18.46 15.87
CA VAL A 2 -16.96 17.35 15.17
C VAL A 2 -17.50 16.06 15.80
N PRO A 3 -17.98 15.07 15.02
CA PRO A 3 -18.49 13.83 15.58
C PRO A 3 -17.39 13.10 16.37
N LEU A 4 -17.74 12.52 17.52
CA LEU A 4 -16.80 11.75 18.37
C LEU A 4 -16.06 10.65 17.59
N THR A 5 -16.66 10.10 16.55
CA THR A 5 -16.04 9.12 15.64
C THR A 5 -14.84 9.67 14.87
N SER A 6 -14.86 10.96 14.50
CA SER A 6 -13.72 11.62 13.84
C SER A 6 -12.57 11.85 14.82
N LEU A 7 -12.86 12.14 16.09
CA LEU A 7 -11.86 12.26 17.16
C LEU A 7 -11.22 10.90 17.50
N PHE A 8 -11.99 9.81 17.44
CA PHE A 8 -11.49 8.46 17.70
C PHE A 8 -10.59 7.95 16.55
N LEU A 9 -10.97 8.19 15.30
CA LEU A 9 -10.11 7.92 14.14
C LEU A 9 -8.85 8.79 14.16
N LEU A 10 -8.96 10.05 14.55
CA LEU A 10 -7.82 10.96 14.73
C LEU A 10 -6.90 10.47 15.87
N SER A 11 -7.45 9.96 16.98
CA SER A 11 -6.63 9.42 18.08
C SER A 11 -5.92 8.12 17.69
N ILE A 12 -6.54 7.23 16.91
CA ILE A 12 -5.87 6.02 16.36
C ILE A 12 -4.74 6.45 15.40
N VAL A 13 -4.98 7.42 14.54
CA VAL A 13 -3.97 7.98 13.62
C VAL A 13 -2.84 8.64 14.39
N ILE A 14 -3.12 9.45 15.41
CA ILE A 14 -2.11 10.13 16.24
C ILE A 14 -1.26 9.12 17.03
N VAL A 15 -1.85 8.09 17.61
CA VAL A 15 -1.13 7.03 18.33
C VAL A 15 -0.29 6.18 17.37
N SER A 16 -0.78 5.95 16.14
CA SER A 16 -0.05 5.21 15.11
C SER A 16 1.13 5.99 14.51
N CYS A 17 1.11 7.32 14.57
CA CYS A 17 2.10 8.19 13.91
C CYS A 17 3.24 8.66 14.81
N ARG A 18 3.15 8.55 16.14
CA ARG A 18 4.24 8.94 17.04
C ARG A 18 5.26 7.81 17.21
N GLY A 19 6.24 7.76 16.33
CA GLY A 19 7.35 6.78 16.33
C GLY A 19 8.52 7.12 17.27
N ASN A 20 8.48 8.15 18.11
CA ASN A 20 9.59 8.49 18.99
C ASN A 20 9.13 8.75 20.44
N PRO A 21 9.44 7.84 21.42
CA PRO A 21 8.98 7.95 22.80
C PRO A 21 9.78 8.93 23.65
N GLU A 22 10.89 9.50 23.19
CA GLU A 22 11.81 10.26 24.05
C GLU A 22 11.37 11.69 24.39
N GLY A 23 10.32 12.22 23.74
CA GLY A 23 9.88 13.61 23.90
C GLY A 23 8.59 13.85 24.68
N PHE A 24 7.81 12.81 25.02
CA PHE A 24 6.49 13.01 25.64
C PHE A 24 6.23 12.03 26.79
N LEU A 25 6.38 12.54 28.03
CA LEU A 25 6.02 11.98 29.34
C LEU A 25 6.89 10.81 29.86
N PRO A 26 7.88 11.10 30.70
CA PRO A 26 8.57 10.09 31.52
C PRO A 26 7.62 9.26 32.38
N SER A 27 6.46 9.84 32.81
CA SER A 27 5.43 9.17 33.60
C SER A 27 4.64 8.13 32.80
N LEU A 28 4.41 8.32 31.50
CA LEU A 28 3.73 7.32 30.67
C LEU A 28 4.64 6.13 30.33
N ALA A 29 5.93 6.37 30.12
CA ALA A 29 6.90 5.30 29.86
C ALA A 29 7.10 4.39 31.09
N GLN A 30 7.06 4.98 32.30
CA GLN A 30 7.11 4.21 33.54
C GLN A 30 5.81 3.46 33.78
N THR A 31 4.66 4.08 33.57
CA THR A 31 3.32 3.44 33.64
C THR A 31 3.19 2.34 32.58
N THR A 32 3.76 2.55 31.38
CA THR A 32 3.71 1.53 30.29
C THR A 32 4.61 0.34 30.62
N ARG A 33 5.79 0.54 31.27
CA ARG A 33 6.65 -0.57 31.75
C ARG A 33 6.00 -1.37 32.89
N GLU A 34 5.35 -0.71 33.82
CA GLU A 34 4.61 -1.35 34.91
C GLU A 34 3.35 -2.08 34.40
N ILE A 35 2.66 -1.48 33.40
CA ILE A 35 1.49 -2.09 32.74
C ILE A 35 1.92 -3.28 31.87
N THR A 36 2.99 -3.22 31.08
CA THR A 36 3.42 -4.35 30.23
C THR A 36 3.98 -5.53 31.05
N GLY A 37 4.53 -5.30 32.22
CA GLY A 37 4.95 -6.37 33.13
C GLY A 37 3.81 -7.07 33.87
N ALA A 38 2.69 -6.35 34.10
CA ALA A 38 1.57 -6.82 34.93
C ALA A 38 0.30 -7.21 34.14
N VAL A 39 0.14 -6.75 32.89
CA VAL A 39 -1.14 -6.72 32.17
C VAL A 39 -1.34 -7.86 31.16
N VAL A 40 -0.28 -8.56 30.76
CA VAL A 40 -0.43 -9.68 29.81
C VAL A 40 -1.16 -10.89 30.45
N THR A 41 -1.34 -10.89 31.76
CA THR A 41 -1.93 -12.03 32.51
C THR A 41 -3.22 -11.70 33.28
N GLN A 42 -3.82 -10.51 33.13
CA GLN A 42 -4.99 -10.15 33.95
C GLN A 42 -6.33 -10.17 33.19
N PRO A 43 -7.41 -10.72 33.84
CA PRO A 43 -8.77 -10.75 33.29
C PRO A 43 -9.35 -9.38 32.95
N LEU A 44 -8.89 -8.31 33.61
CA LEU A 44 -9.34 -6.95 33.39
C LEU A 44 -8.97 -6.39 32.00
N PHE A 45 -7.81 -6.78 31.44
CA PHE A 45 -7.43 -6.36 30.09
C PHE A 45 -8.25 -7.08 29.03
N GLN A 46 -8.52 -8.38 29.25
CA GLN A 46 -9.43 -9.14 28.39
C GLN A 46 -10.85 -8.58 28.45
N ALA A 47 -11.35 -8.18 29.62
CA ALA A 47 -12.65 -7.55 29.79
C ALA A 47 -12.70 -6.14 29.14
N ALA A 48 -11.64 -5.35 29.25
CA ALA A 48 -11.57 -4.03 28.61
C ALA A 48 -11.45 -4.15 27.09
N ALA A 49 -10.70 -5.11 26.57
CA ALA A 49 -10.60 -5.40 25.15
C ALA A 49 -11.92 -5.95 24.59
N GLN A 50 -12.63 -6.80 25.34
CA GLN A 50 -13.98 -7.27 25.00
C GLN A 50 -15.00 -6.13 25.03
N GLY A 51 -14.98 -5.27 26.06
CA GLY A 51 -15.88 -4.12 26.16
C GLY A 51 -15.65 -3.08 25.06
N ALA A 52 -14.40 -2.81 24.70
CA ALA A 52 -14.07 -1.96 23.55
C ALA A 52 -14.51 -2.63 22.23
N GLY A 53 -14.31 -3.94 22.08
CA GLY A 53 -14.76 -4.72 20.93
C GLY A 53 -16.29 -4.68 20.76
N GLU A 54 -17.06 -4.84 21.84
CA GLU A 54 -18.52 -4.75 21.83
C GLU A 54 -19.02 -3.32 21.51
N LEU A 55 -18.36 -2.29 22.04
CA LEU A 55 -18.69 -0.90 21.74
C LEU A 55 -18.44 -0.57 20.27
N ILE A 56 -17.33 -1.04 19.70
CA ILE A 56 -17.02 -0.85 18.28
C ILE A 56 -17.95 -1.69 17.40
N ALA A 57 -18.26 -2.93 17.79
CA ALA A 57 -19.24 -3.76 17.08
C ALA A 57 -20.63 -3.13 17.07
N ARG A 58 -21.09 -2.54 18.19
CA ARG A 58 -22.31 -1.75 18.24
C ARG A 58 -22.23 -0.53 17.35
N THR A 59 -21.11 0.20 17.37
CA THR A 59 -20.91 1.40 16.54
C THR A 59 -20.88 1.05 15.05
N VAL A 60 -20.24 -0.06 14.65
CA VAL A 60 -20.25 -0.57 13.26
C VAL A 60 -21.62 -1.11 12.88
N TYR A 61 -22.34 -1.77 13.78
CA TYR A 61 -23.70 -2.25 13.56
C TYR A 61 -24.69 -1.10 13.43
N ASP A 62 -24.54 -0.04 14.24
CA ASP A 62 -25.34 1.17 14.15
C ASP A 62 -24.96 2.03 12.95
N ALA A 63 -23.67 2.03 12.55
CA ALA A 63 -23.21 2.65 11.30
C ALA A 63 -23.73 1.93 10.05
N ALA A 64 -23.96 0.62 10.11
CA ALA A 64 -24.65 -0.14 9.04
C ALA A 64 -26.14 0.22 8.92
N ARG A 65 -26.68 0.94 9.91
CA ARG A 65 -28.03 1.55 9.90
C ARG A 65 -28.00 3.05 9.60
N LEU A 66 -26.90 3.58 9.07
CA LEU A 66 -26.82 4.99 8.68
C LEU A 66 -28.04 5.37 7.82
N PRO A 67 -28.75 6.48 8.17
CA PRO A 67 -29.88 6.93 7.39
C PRO A 67 -29.51 7.07 5.91
N ALA A 68 -30.43 6.73 5.02
CA ALA A 68 -30.26 6.83 3.56
C ALA A 68 -29.71 8.19 3.08
N ALA A 69 -29.81 9.23 3.90
CA ALA A 69 -29.22 10.54 3.67
C ALA A 69 -27.68 10.51 3.69
N ILE A 70 -27.04 9.73 4.59
CA ILE A 70 -25.58 9.64 4.67
C ILE A 70 -25.05 8.71 3.57
N ALA A 71 -25.78 7.64 3.24
CA ALA A 71 -25.46 6.78 2.09
C ALA A 71 -25.46 7.57 0.77
N ARG A 72 -26.38 8.53 0.60
CA ARG A 72 -26.42 9.45 -0.56
C ARG A 72 -25.23 10.42 -0.56
N VAL A 73 -24.84 10.95 0.58
CA VAL A 73 -23.67 11.85 0.70
C VAL A 73 -22.37 11.09 0.39
N LEU A 74 -22.31 9.78 0.72
CA LEU A 74 -21.20 8.92 0.42
C LEU A 74 -21.22 8.34 -1.02
N GLY A 75 -22.25 8.68 -1.82
CA GLY A 75 -22.39 8.24 -3.23
C GLY A 75 -22.64 6.73 -3.38
N VAL A 76 -23.18 6.08 -2.35
CA VAL A 76 -23.59 4.66 -2.42
C VAL A 76 -25.00 4.60 -3.01
N SER A 77 -25.11 4.58 -4.34
CA SER A 77 -26.37 4.64 -5.06
C SER A 77 -27.08 3.29 -5.24
N ASP A 78 -26.50 2.17 -4.82
CA ASP A 78 -27.11 0.85 -4.93
C ASP A 78 -27.46 0.30 -3.54
N THR A 79 -28.55 0.80 -2.98
CA THR A 79 -29.14 0.32 -1.73
C THR A 79 -30.12 -0.82 -2.00
N ARG A 80 -29.70 -1.91 -2.63
CA ARG A 80 -30.40 -3.18 -2.40
C ARG A 80 -30.00 -3.66 -1.01
N PRO A 81 -30.95 -3.84 -0.06
CA PRO A 81 -30.62 -4.45 1.20
C PRO A 81 -30.10 -5.86 0.88
N VAL A 82 -28.81 -6.07 1.04
CA VAL A 82 -28.31 -7.44 1.16
C VAL A 82 -28.96 -7.97 2.42
N LEU A 83 -29.95 -8.85 2.26
CA LEU A 83 -30.57 -9.57 3.37
C LEU A 83 -29.48 -10.46 3.98
N ILE A 84 -28.75 -9.88 4.93
CA ILE A 84 -27.71 -10.55 5.66
C ILE A 84 -28.41 -11.48 6.66
N ASN A 85 -28.49 -12.76 6.31
CA ASN A 85 -28.98 -13.78 7.22
C ASN A 85 -27.98 -13.91 8.38
N LYS A 86 -28.39 -13.50 9.59
CA LYS A 86 -27.54 -13.45 10.81
C LYS A 86 -26.82 -14.78 11.08
N ASN A 87 -27.47 -15.90 10.81
CA ASN A 87 -26.90 -17.24 11.04
C ASN A 87 -25.76 -17.57 10.06
N ASN A 88 -25.80 -17.00 8.85
CA ASN A 88 -24.76 -17.21 7.84
C ASN A 88 -23.52 -16.36 8.08
N ILE A 89 -23.62 -15.27 8.84
CA ILE A 89 -22.47 -14.40 9.18
C ILE A 89 -21.67 -15.03 10.31
N ALA A 90 -22.34 -15.50 11.38
CA ALA A 90 -21.67 -16.17 12.49
C ALA A 90 -20.87 -17.39 12.01
N ASP A 91 -21.48 -18.27 11.24
CA ASP A 91 -20.82 -19.46 10.66
C ASP A 91 -19.63 -19.11 9.74
N LYS A 92 -19.74 -18.01 8.96
CA LYS A 92 -18.62 -17.53 8.13
C LYS A 92 -17.52 -16.91 8.98
N ALA A 93 -17.89 -16.13 9.99
CA ALA A 93 -16.93 -15.53 10.92
C ALA A 93 -16.14 -16.61 11.64
N ASP A 94 -16.80 -17.63 12.21
CA ASP A 94 -16.12 -18.73 12.92
C ASP A 94 -15.16 -19.52 12.02
N LYS A 95 -15.53 -19.74 10.74
CA LYS A 95 -14.64 -20.40 9.77
C LYS A 95 -13.43 -19.54 9.38
N ILE A 96 -13.63 -18.22 9.27
CA ILE A 96 -12.56 -17.26 9.03
C ILE A 96 -11.60 -17.25 10.21
N LEU A 97 -12.13 -17.21 11.44
CA LEU A 97 -11.39 -17.24 12.69
C LEU A 97 -10.52 -18.48 12.86
N ALA A 98 -11.12 -19.65 12.64
CA ALA A 98 -10.38 -20.92 12.74
C ALA A 98 -9.17 -20.96 11.79
N LYS A 99 -9.33 -20.40 10.58
CA LYS A 99 -8.23 -20.30 9.60
C LYS A 99 -7.16 -19.27 10.01
N TYR A 100 -7.57 -18.15 10.57
CA TYR A 100 -6.64 -17.13 11.06
C TYR A 100 -5.81 -17.67 12.24
N HIS A 101 -6.47 -18.31 13.22
CA HIS A 101 -5.78 -18.94 14.35
C HIS A 101 -4.79 -20.01 13.91
N ALA A 102 -5.10 -20.77 12.86
CA ALA A 102 -4.15 -21.73 12.29
C ALA A 102 -2.90 -21.04 11.68
N GLY A 103 -3.03 -19.79 11.22
CA GLY A 103 -1.94 -19.00 10.66
C GLY A 103 -1.08 -18.27 11.70
N LEU A 104 -1.56 -18.05 12.93
CA LEU A 104 -0.84 -17.29 13.96
C LEU A 104 0.51 -17.89 14.37
N GLY A 105 0.68 -19.21 14.22
CA GLY A 105 1.95 -19.90 14.47
C GLY A 105 2.92 -19.88 13.28
N ASN A 106 2.58 -19.21 12.19
CA ASN A 106 3.45 -19.16 11.02
C ASN A 106 4.64 -18.22 11.26
N GLU A 107 5.84 -18.80 11.31
CA GLU A 107 7.09 -18.08 11.52
C GLU A 107 7.38 -17.03 10.42
N ASP A 108 6.79 -17.18 9.22
CA ASP A 108 6.95 -16.26 8.11
C ASP A 108 6.54 -14.82 8.48
N ALA A 109 5.59 -14.66 9.42
CA ALA A 109 5.17 -13.36 9.93
C ALA A 109 6.31 -12.56 10.61
N PHE A 110 7.37 -13.24 11.04
CA PHE A 110 8.46 -12.66 11.82
C PHE A 110 9.80 -12.66 11.08
N LEU A 111 9.90 -13.37 9.97
CA LEU A 111 11.13 -13.47 9.21
C LEU A 111 11.39 -12.18 8.43
N LYS A 112 12.64 -11.73 8.40
CA LYS A 112 13.06 -10.70 7.44
C LYS A 112 12.98 -11.26 6.03
N ILE A 113 12.70 -10.42 5.04
CA ILE A 113 12.52 -10.82 3.64
C ILE A 113 13.65 -11.73 3.11
N ASP A 114 14.92 -11.44 3.43
CA ASP A 114 16.05 -12.26 3.00
C ASP A 114 16.05 -13.65 3.62
N LYS A 115 15.56 -13.76 4.86
CA LYS A 115 15.41 -15.05 5.54
C LYS A 115 14.22 -15.83 5.02
N LEU A 116 13.13 -15.13 4.71
CA LEU A 116 11.93 -15.70 4.10
C LEU A 116 12.24 -16.30 2.72
N ILE A 117 12.93 -15.56 1.86
CA ILE A 117 13.34 -16.02 0.53
C ILE A 117 14.25 -17.26 0.65
N LYS A 118 15.24 -17.23 1.55
CA LYS A 118 16.16 -18.37 1.79
C LYS A 118 15.44 -19.59 2.35
N LYS A 119 14.47 -19.39 3.27
CA LYS A 119 13.65 -20.47 3.82
C LYS A 119 12.96 -21.28 2.72
N TYR A 120 12.48 -20.61 1.69
CA TYR A 120 11.85 -21.25 0.53
C TYR A 120 12.82 -21.77 -0.53
N GLY A 121 14.13 -21.78 -0.23
CA GLY A 121 15.16 -22.40 -1.09
C GLY A 121 15.66 -21.52 -2.21
N TYR A 122 15.33 -20.22 -2.23
CA TYR A 122 15.80 -19.31 -3.25
C TYR A 122 17.04 -18.54 -2.80
N PRO A 123 18.02 -18.31 -3.71
CA PRO A 123 19.13 -17.40 -3.46
C PRO A 123 18.58 -15.97 -3.35
N VAL A 124 19.22 -15.15 -2.52
CA VAL A 124 18.86 -13.73 -2.39
C VAL A 124 20.08 -12.87 -2.19
N GLU A 125 20.14 -11.78 -2.92
CA GLU A 125 21.13 -10.72 -2.77
C GLU A 125 20.46 -9.46 -2.20
N LYS A 126 21.23 -8.65 -1.46
CA LYS A 126 20.82 -7.33 -0.97
C LYS A 126 21.69 -6.29 -1.62
N HIS A 127 21.06 -5.26 -2.14
CA HIS A 127 21.72 -4.13 -2.77
C HIS A 127 21.26 -2.84 -2.10
N GLU A 128 22.12 -1.84 -2.10
CA GLU A 128 21.81 -0.51 -1.65
C GLU A 128 22.26 0.50 -2.68
N ILE A 129 21.38 1.44 -2.99
CA ILE A 129 21.58 2.44 -4.02
C ILE A 129 21.31 3.81 -3.41
N VAL A 130 22.17 4.79 -3.72
CA VAL A 130 21.95 6.18 -3.30
C VAL A 130 21.37 6.96 -4.48
N THR A 131 20.25 7.64 -4.25
CA THR A 131 19.61 8.52 -5.23
C THR A 131 20.36 9.83 -5.42
N GLU A 132 20.08 10.54 -6.51
CA GLU A 132 20.65 11.86 -6.80
C GLU A 132 20.45 12.88 -5.67
N ASP A 133 19.33 12.75 -4.94
CA ASP A 133 18.95 13.61 -3.81
C ASP A 133 19.24 12.99 -2.43
N GLY A 134 20.06 11.92 -2.37
CA GLY A 134 20.72 11.44 -1.17
C GLY A 134 20.02 10.30 -0.40
N TYR A 135 18.87 9.77 -0.84
CA TYR A 135 18.24 8.64 -0.18
C TYR A 135 18.97 7.33 -0.49
N ALA A 136 19.24 6.53 0.56
CA ALA A 136 19.78 5.18 0.41
C ALA A 136 18.63 4.16 0.35
N LEU A 137 18.44 3.57 -0.81
CA LEU A 137 17.35 2.64 -1.11
C LEU A 137 17.85 1.20 -1.03
N GLY A 138 17.12 0.35 -0.29
CA GLY A 138 17.39 -1.08 -0.26
C GLY A 138 16.66 -1.80 -1.39
N MET A 139 17.36 -2.66 -2.12
CA MET A 139 16.77 -3.60 -3.09
C MET A 139 17.10 -5.04 -2.73
N PHE A 140 16.24 -5.96 -3.16
CA PHE A 140 16.52 -7.40 -3.09
C PHE A 140 16.51 -7.99 -4.48
N ARG A 141 17.31 -9.05 -4.69
CA ARG A 141 17.39 -9.76 -5.96
C ARG A 141 17.29 -11.26 -5.71
N ILE A 142 16.47 -11.95 -6.51
CA ILE A 142 16.51 -13.39 -6.67
C ILE A 142 17.24 -13.67 -7.99
N PRO A 143 18.56 -13.93 -7.94
CA PRO A 143 19.40 -13.99 -9.15
C PRO A 143 19.05 -15.17 -10.03
N ARG A 144 18.95 -14.92 -11.33
CA ARG A 144 18.84 -15.89 -12.43
C ARG A 144 19.59 -15.34 -13.66
N ASN A 145 19.73 -16.17 -14.70
CA ASN A 145 20.45 -15.79 -15.92
C ASN A 145 19.56 -15.17 -17.01
N GLY A 146 18.25 -15.00 -16.72
CA GLY A 146 17.29 -14.45 -17.69
C GLY A 146 17.24 -12.92 -17.73
N SER A 147 16.25 -12.41 -18.45
CA SER A 147 15.98 -10.97 -18.51
C SER A 147 15.62 -10.43 -17.12
N ALA A 148 16.05 -9.21 -16.81
CA ALA A 148 15.71 -8.53 -15.57
C ALA A 148 14.23 -8.17 -15.54
N VAL A 149 13.54 -8.55 -14.45
CA VAL A 149 12.20 -8.11 -14.13
C VAL A 149 12.26 -7.33 -12.83
N PHE A 150 11.83 -6.08 -12.88
CA PHE A 150 11.81 -5.17 -11.75
C PHE A 150 10.39 -5.05 -11.20
N LEU A 151 10.20 -5.34 -9.91
CA LEU A 151 8.93 -5.30 -9.20
C LEU A 151 8.89 -4.10 -8.26
N MET A 152 7.83 -3.28 -8.37
CA MET A 152 7.65 -2.09 -7.52
C MET A 152 6.30 -2.10 -6.81
N HIS A 153 6.35 -1.97 -5.49
CA HIS A 153 5.23 -2.08 -4.56
C HIS A 153 4.31 -0.84 -4.53
N GLY A 154 3.15 -0.99 -3.90
CA GLY A 154 2.17 0.06 -3.65
C GLY A 154 2.48 0.94 -2.44
N LEU A 155 1.58 1.91 -2.17
CA LEU A 155 1.62 2.73 -0.96
C LEU A 155 1.54 1.83 0.29
N PHE A 156 2.31 2.13 1.33
CA PHE A 156 2.49 1.34 2.56
C PHE A 156 3.10 -0.05 2.36
N GLY A 157 3.46 -0.41 1.13
CA GLY A 157 4.08 -1.68 0.79
C GLY A 157 5.60 -1.66 0.86
N SER A 158 6.18 -2.78 0.49
CA SER A 158 7.62 -2.98 0.33
C SER A 158 7.90 -4.15 -0.62
N ALA A 159 9.18 -4.45 -0.85
CA ALA A 159 9.61 -5.66 -1.56
C ALA A 159 8.97 -6.95 -1.01
N ASP A 160 8.61 -6.96 0.28
CA ASP A 160 8.00 -8.10 0.96
C ASP A 160 6.68 -8.53 0.31
N ASP A 161 5.93 -7.58 -0.25
CA ASP A 161 4.61 -7.82 -0.85
C ASP A 161 4.64 -8.90 -1.94
N PHE A 162 5.77 -9.03 -2.63
CA PHE A 162 5.94 -9.98 -3.73
C PHE A 162 6.41 -11.38 -3.32
N VAL A 163 6.68 -11.60 -2.01
CA VAL A 163 7.20 -12.87 -1.49
C VAL A 163 6.37 -13.47 -0.36
N ILE A 164 5.59 -12.67 0.39
CA ILE A 164 4.86 -13.11 1.59
C ILE A 164 3.69 -14.06 1.29
N ALA A 165 3.25 -14.16 0.04
CA ALA A 165 2.25 -15.14 -0.37
C ALA A 165 2.82 -16.56 -0.54
N GLY A 166 4.14 -16.76 -0.29
CA GLY A 166 4.83 -18.04 -0.45
C GLY A 166 5.12 -18.41 -1.90
N PRO A 167 5.83 -19.53 -2.13
CA PRO A 167 6.33 -19.90 -3.47
C PRO A 167 5.22 -20.14 -4.50
N GLU A 168 4.06 -20.63 -4.06
CA GLU A 168 2.96 -20.98 -4.97
C GLU A 168 2.22 -19.76 -5.56
N SER A 169 2.24 -18.63 -4.83
CA SER A 169 1.49 -17.43 -5.19
C SER A 169 2.32 -16.13 -5.16
N GLY A 170 3.50 -16.16 -4.55
CA GLY A 170 4.40 -14.99 -4.51
C GLY A 170 5.02 -14.73 -5.88
N MET A 171 4.71 -13.58 -6.45
CA MET A 171 5.11 -13.18 -7.81
C MET A 171 6.62 -13.35 -8.05
N ALA A 172 7.44 -12.96 -7.08
CA ALA A 172 8.88 -13.01 -7.22
C ALA A 172 9.41 -14.45 -7.40
N TYR A 173 8.83 -15.43 -6.70
CA TYR A 173 9.23 -16.83 -6.85
C TYR A 173 8.77 -17.38 -8.20
N LEU A 174 7.53 -17.11 -8.59
CA LEU A 174 7.00 -17.58 -9.87
C LEU A 174 7.83 -17.08 -11.06
N LEU A 175 8.25 -15.82 -11.02
CA LEU A 175 9.13 -15.23 -12.03
C LEU A 175 10.53 -15.85 -12.01
N ALA A 176 11.07 -16.09 -10.82
CA ALA A 176 12.39 -16.74 -10.67
C ALA A 176 12.37 -18.20 -11.16
N GLU A 177 11.26 -18.92 -11.04
CA GLU A 177 11.08 -20.27 -11.59
C GLU A 177 11.05 -20.28 -13.12
N GLU A 178 10.50 -19.24 -13.76
CA GLU A 178 10.54 -19.06 -15.21
C GLU A 178 11.95 -18.61 -15.72
N GLY A 179 12.89 -18.41 -14.79
CA GLY A 179 14.28 -18.07 -15.11
C GLY A 179 14.58 -16.57 -15.22
N TYR A 180 13.61 -15.69 -14.91
CA TYR A 180 13.85 -14.24 -14.87
C TYR A 180 14.77 -13.85 -13.72
N ASP A 181 15.62 -12.86 -13.96
CA ASP A 181 16.42 -12.20 -12.93
C ASP A 181 15.54 -11.17 -12.20
N VAL A 182 15.07 -11.51 -10.99
CA VAL A 182 14.00 -10.77 -10.31
C VAL A 182 14.58 -9.76 -9.33
N TRP A 183 14.23 -8.49 -9.53
CA TRP A 183 14.64 -7.35 -8.71
C TRP A 183 13.44 -6.75 -7.99
N LEU A 184 13.55 -6.54 -6.68
CA LEU A 184 12.50 -6.04 -5.81
C LEU A 184 12.90 -4.67 -5.30
N GLY A 185 12.26 -3.62 -5.80
CA GLY A 185 12.50 -2.23 -5.41
C GLY A 185 11.83 -1.87 -4.10
N ASN A 186 12.36 -0.85 -3.45
CA ASN A 186 11.75 -0.23 -2.27
C ASN A 186 11.80 1.30 -2.40
N ALA A 187 10.65 1.95 -2.24
CA ALA A 187 10.55 3.39 -2.20
C ALA A 187 11.19 3.97 -0.94
N ARG A 188 11.72 5.20 -1.04
CA ARG A 188 12.23 5.98 0.10
C ARG A 188 11.24 6.03 1.25
N GLY A 189 11.73 5.99 2.47
CA GLY A 189 10.94 6.06 3.69
C GLY A 189 10.27 4.75 4.12
N ASN A 190 10.19 3.72 3.27
CA ASN A 190 9.69 2.43 3.72
C ASN A 190 10.72 1.70 4.61
N LYS A 191 10.32 0.60 5.27
CA LYS A 191 11.17 -0.13 6.24
C LYS A 191 12.54 -0.56 5.73
N HIS A 192 12.74 -0.68 4.41
CA HIS A 192 14.02 -1.07 3.79
C HIS A 192 14.82 0.11 3.24
N SER A 193 14.26 1.33 3.24
CA SER A 193 14.84 2.53 2.62
C SER A 193 14.71 3.76 3.53
N ARG A 194 15.09 3.60 4.83
CA ARG A 194 15.00 4.65 5.87
C ARG A 194 16.34 5.34 6.18
N ARG A 195 17.16 5.55 5.16
CA ARG A 195 18.44 6.25 5.31
C ARG A 195 18.61 7.31 4.23
N HIS A 196 19.32 8.36 4.60
CA HIS A 196 19.73 9.43 3.72
C HIS A 196 21.17 9.82 4.07
N VAL A 197 21.92 10.38 3.14
CA VAL A 197 23.33 10.73 3.35
C VAL A 197 23.52 11.82 4.41
N GLU A 198 22.54 12.72 4.60
CA GLU A 198 22.60 13.86 5.52
C GLU A 198 21.45 13.86 6.54
N LEU A 199 20.24 13.47 6.13
CA LEU A 199 19.02 13.56 6.94
C LEU A 199 18.77 12.29 7.75
N GLN A 200 18.09 12.46 8.89
CA GLN A 200 17.63 11.36 9.73
C GLN A 200 16.11 11.20 9.63
N PRO A 201 15.56 9.98 9.86
CA PRO A 201 14.11 9.79 9.90
C PRO A 201 13.37 10.59 10.98
N SER A 202 14.07 11.19 11.93
CA SER A 202 13.54 12.15 12.91
C SER A 202 13.32 13.55 12.35
N ASP A 203 13.96 13.87 11.22
CA ASP A 203 13.92 15.19 10.62
C ASP A 203 12.68 15.31 9.72
N ALA A 204 12.02 16.46 9.78
CA ALA A 204 10.83 16.71 8.96
C ALA A 204 11.16 16.67 7.45
N GLU A 205 12.33 17.17 7.11
CA GLU A 205 12.86 17.25 5.75
C GLU A 205 13.06 15.86 5.13
N PHE A 206 13.40 14.83 5.94
CA PHE A 206 13.49 13.44 5.47
C PHE A 206 12.17 12.96 4.88
N TRP A 207 11.03 13.47 5.31
CA TRP A 207 9.69 13.08 4.88
C TRP A 207 9.04 14.05 3.89
N ASP A 208 9.78 15.09 3.43
CA ASP A 208 9.25 16.06 2.46
C ASP A 208 9.27 15.53 1.03
N PHE A 209 8.67 14.36 0.81
CA PHE A 209 8.52 13.72 -0.49
C PHE A 209 7.11 13.13 -0.68
N SER A 210 6.71 13.00 -1.94
CA SER A 210 5.51 12.30 -2.37
C SER A 210 5.88 11.17 -3.34
N TRP A 211 4.90 10.59 -4.01
CA TRP A 211 5.15 9.64 -5.10
C TRP A 211 5.79 10.30 -6.34
N HIS A 212 5.84 11.64 -6.41
CA HIS A 212 6.61 12.36 -7.42
C HIS A 212 8.10 12.07 -7.31
N GLU A 213 8.67 12.28 -6.13
CA GLU A 213 10.10 12.07 -5.89
C GLU A 213 10.49 10.58 -6.04
N ILE A 214 9.59 9.65 -5.73
CA ILE A 214 9.79 8.21 -5.99
C ILE A 214 9.92 7.94 -7.50
N GLY A 215 9.04 8.56 -8.32
CA GLY A 215 9.12 8.44 -9.78
C GLY A 215 10.31 9.18 -10.37
N TYR A 216 10.64 10.34 -9.85
CA TYR A 216 11.67 11.21 -10.42
C TYR A 216 13.10 10.79 -10.05
N TYR A 217 13.33 10.28 -8.84
CA TYR A 217 14.65 9.93 -8.31
C TYR A 217 14.83 8.44 -8.02
N ASP A 218 13.88 7.81 -7.29
CA ASP A 218 14.08 6.43 -6.81
C ASP A 218 14.10 5.42 -7.96
N LEU A 219 13.09 5.47 -8.83
CA LEU A 219 13.00 4.55 -9.96
C LEU A 219 14.19 4.70 -10.91
N PRO A 220 14.59 5.92 -11.33
CA PRO A 220 15.80 6.13 -12.11
C PRO A 220 17.04 5.49 -11.50
N ALA A 221 17.32 5.76 -10.21
CA ALA A 221 18.50 5.23 -9.53
C ALA A 221 18.49 3.70 -9.48
N MET A 222 17.34 3.09 -9.17
CA MET A 222 17.20 1.63 -9.10
C MET A 222 17.31 0.99 -10.49
N ILE A 223 16.66 1.53 -11.52
CA ILE A 223 16.69 1.01 -12.89
C ILE A 223 18.11 1.08 -13.46
N ASP A 224 18.79 2.20 -13.32
CA ASP A 224 20.17 2.36 -13.79
C ASP A 224 21.12 1.39 -13.10
N TYR A 225 20.95 1.20 -11.79
CA TYR A 225 21.73 0.21 -11.06
C TYR A 225 21.51 -1.21 -11.59
N VAL A 226 20.24 -1.63 -11.78
CA VAL A 226 19.90 -2.96 -12.29
C VAL A 226 20.50 -3.18 -13.68
N LEU A 227 20.33 -2.24 -14.60
CA LEU A 227 20.82 -2.35 -15.97
C LEU A 227 22.35 -2.40 -16.02
N ASN A 228 23.03 -1.57 -15.22
CA ASN A 228 24.48 -1.57 -15.11
C ASN A 228 24.98 -2.89 -14.51
N TYR A 229 24.35 -3.36 -13.42
CA TYR A 229 24.75 -4.59 -12.73
C TYR A 229 24.58 -5.83 -13.61
N THR A 230 23.49 -5.89 -14.38
CA THR A 230 23.17 -7.03 -15.24
C THR A 230 23.74 -6.91 -16.66
N SER A 231 24.31 -5.76 -17.01
CA SER A 231 24.74 -5.42 -18.37
C SER A 231 23.62 -5.55 -19.42
N GLN A 232 22.37 -5.34 -19.01
CA GLN A 232 21.21 -5.35 -19.89
C GLN A 232 20.87 -3.93 -20.36
N LYS A 233 20.29 -3.80 -21.57
CA LYS A 233 19.91 -2.51 -22.15
C LYS A 233 18.55 -2.02 -21.64
N SER A 234 17.66 -2.95 -21.34
CA SER A 234 16.32 -2.68 -20.83
C SER A 234 15.88 -3.77 -19.88
N LEU A 235 14.91 -3.47 -19.04
CA LEU A 235 14.27 -4.42 -18.13
C LEU A 235 12.75 -4.43 -18.38
N LYS A 236 12.08 -5.43 -17.82
CA LYS A 236 10.62 -5.47 -17.71
C LYS A 236 10.21 -4.95 -16.35
N TYR A 237 9.21 -4.07 -16.32
CA TYR A 237 8.74 -3.44 -15.10
C TYR A 237 7.34 -3.94 -14.75
N VAL A 238 7.12 -4.38 -13.52
CA VAL A 238 5.80 -4.71 -12.99
C VAL A 238 5.55 -3.85 -11.76
N GLY A 239 4.59 -2.97 -11.85
CA GLY A 239 4.19 -2.10 -10.73
C GLY A 239 2.82 -2.48 -10.20
N HIS A 240 2.65 -2.37 -8.88
CA HIS A 240 1.35 -2.44 -8.22
C HIS A 240 0.98 -1.09 -7.62
N SER A 241 -0.27 -0.63 -7.84
CA SER A 241 -0.79 0.57 -7.18
C SER A 241 0.15 1.78 -7.33
N GLN A 242 0.71 2.35 -6.25
CA GLN A 242 1.69 3.45 -6.30
C GLN A 242 2.93 3.14 -7.14
N GLY A 243 3.34 1.86 -7.26
CA GLY A 243 4.41 1.48 -8.17
C GLY A 243 4.09 1.80 -9.62
N THR A 244 2.81 1.80 -10.00
CA THR A 244 2.36 2.26 -11.32
C THR A 244 2.35 3.78 -11.42
N THR A 245 1.89 4.49 -10.38
CA THR A 245 1.90 5.94 -10.30
C THR A 245 3.30 6.50 -10.51
N SER A 246 4.27 5.94 -9.77
CA SER A 246 5.68 6.36 -9.85
C SER A 246 6.29 6.08 -11.23
N PHE A 247 5.92 4.96 -11.89
CA PHE A 247 6.33 4.69 -13.26
C PHE A 247 5.81 5.76 -14.24
N PHE A 248 4.53 6.14 -14.12
CA PHE A 248 3.95 7.17 -14.99
C PHE A 248 4.62 8.53 -14.78
N VAL A 249 4.99 8.87 -13.54
CA VAL A 249 5.79 10.06 -13.24
C VAL A 249 7.15 9.96 -13.92
N MET A 250 7.92 8.90 -13.67
CA MET A 250 9.25 8.73 -14.26
C MET A 250 9.20 8.85 -15.78
N SER A 251 8.31 8.11 -16.42
CA SER A 251 8.29 8.04 -17.89
C SER A 251 7.80 9.34 -18.56
N SER A 252 7.06 10.20 -17.84
CA SER A 252 6.63 11.52 -18.31
C SER A 252 7.64 12.62 -18.02
N GLU A 253 8.32 12.61 -16.87
CA GLU A 253 9.24 13.65 -16.41
C GLU A 253 10.71 13.36 -16.77
N ARG A 254 11.07 12.09 -16.93
CA ARG A 254 12.39 11.58 -17.30
C ARG A 254 12.28 10.70 -18.57
N PRO A 255 11.98 11.31 -19.73
CA PRO A 255 11.62 10.57 -20.97
C PRO A 255 12.69 9.60 -21.48
N GLU A 256 13.96 9.75 -21.06
CA GLU A 256 15.06 8.82 -21.37
C GLU A 256 14.86 7.42 -20.79
N TYR A 257 14.06 7.29 -19.72
CA TYR A 257 13.76 5.99 -19.10
C TYR A 257 12.76 5.16 -19.89
N ASN A 258 12.02 5.76 -20.83
CA ASN A 258 11.15 4.99 -21.72
C ASN A 258 11.91 3.94 -22.54
N ASP A 259 13.16 4.23 -22.90
CA ASP A 259 13.99 3.32 -23.71
C ASP A 259 14.67 2.22 -22.85
N LYS A 260 14.66 2.40 -21.50
CA LYS A 260 15.20 1.44 -20.53
C LYS A 260 14.15 0.44 -20.03
N VAL A 261 12.88 0.64 -20.35
CA VAL A 261 11.78 -0.26 -19.98
C VAL A 261 11.16 -0.85 -21.23
N GLY A 262 11.47 -2.13 -21.48
CA GLY A 262 10.96 -2.86 -22.65
C GLY A 262 9.46 -3.19 -22.56
N LEU A 263 8.93 -3.34 -21.33
CA LEU A 263 7.50 -3.53 -21.05
C LEU A 263 7.20 -3.06 -19.64
N MET A 264 6.10 -2.32 -19.50
CA MET A 264 5.45 -2.03 -18.20
C MET A 264 4.15 -2.80 -18.09
N VAL A 265 4.01 -3.62 -17.04
CA VAL A 265 2.73 -4.22 -16.64
C VAL A 265 2.24 -3.54 -15.38
N ALA A 266 1.14 -2.83 -15.48
CA ALA A 266 0.53 -2.09 -14.39
C ALA A 266 -0.61 -2.90 -13.76
N LEU A 267 -0.39 -3.36 -12.54
CA LEU A 267 -1.37 -4.08 -11.74
C LEU A 267 -2.15 -3.09 -10.88
N SER A 268 -3.46 -3.01 -11.07
CA SER A 268 -4.29 -2.03 -10.36
C SER A 268 -3.74 -0.60 -10.51
N PRO A 269 -3.68 -0.05 -11.74
CA PRO A 269 -2.97 1.20 -12.04
C PRO A 269 -3.66 2.42 -11.43
N VAL A 270 -2.88 3.27 -10.76
CA VAL A 270 -3.36 4.50 -10.13
C VAL A 270 -2.68 5.71 -10.74
N ALA A 271 -3.44 6.51 -11.49
CA ALA A 271 -3.07 7.85 -11.96
C ALA A 271 -4.22 8.82 -11.66
N TYR A 272 -5.39 8.57 -12.23
CA TYR A 272 -6.62 9.30 -11.90
C TYR A 272 -7.34 8.63 -10.73
N MET A 273 -8.03 9.42 -9.89
CA MET A 273 -8.71 8.93 -8.70
C MET A 273 -10.11 9.54 -8.48
N SER A 274 -10.67 10.20 -9.49
CA SER A 274 -11.97 10.89 -9.39
C SER A 274 -13.11 9.98 -8.96
N HIS A 275 -13.05 8.71 -9.35
CA HIS A 275 -14.08 7.71 -9.13
C HIS A 275 -13.72 6.72 -8.02
N ALA A 276 -12.61 6.95 -7.28
CA ALA A 276 -12.22 6.08 -6.17
C ALA A 276 -13.37 5.91 -5.18
N LYS A 277 -13.66 4.66 -4.83
CA LYS A 277 -14.77 4.29 -3.93
C LYS A 277 -14.33 4.11 -2.49
N SER A 278 -13.02 4.04 -2.22
CA SER A 278 -12.47 3.86 -0.90
C SER A 278 -13.04 4.90 0.09
N PRO A 279 -13.73 4.50 1.16
CA PRO A 279 -14.22 5.42 2.18
C PRO A 279 -13.08 6.22 2.82
N PHE A 280 -11.90 5.62 2.95
CA PHE A 280 -10.71 6.31 3.45
C PHE A 280 -10.35 7.50 2.56
N ILE A 281 -10.25 7.30 1.25
CA ILE A 281 -9.92 8.36 0.29
C ILE A 281 -11.05 9.41 0.23
N ARG A 282 -12.31 8.98 0.23
CA ARG A 282 -13.48 9.88 0.15
C ARG A 282 -13.64 10.77 1.37
N LEU A 283 -13.24 10.29 2.56
CA LEU A 283 -13.25 11.09 3.79
C LEU A 283 -11.96 11.93 3.93
N ALA A 284 -10.82 11.36 3.61
CA ALA A 284 -9.52 12.03 3.74
C ALA A 284 -9.23 13.01 2.59
N GLY A 285 -9.72 12.71 1.38
CA GLY A 285 -9.47 13.53 0.19
C GLY A 285 -9.88 15.00 0.38
N PRO A 286 -11.15 15.33 0.67
CA PRO A 286 -11.58 16.70 0.90
C PRO A 286 -10.86 17.43 2.05
N ALA A 287 -10.36 16.67 3.03
CA ALA A 287 -9.64 17.18 4.19
C ALA A 287 -8.11 17.08 4.06
N SER A 288 -7.59 16.63 2.92
CA SER A 288 -6.17 16.29 2.76
C SER A 288 -5.22 17.43 3.11
N GLU A 289 -5.52 18.66 2.68
CA GLU A 289 -4.71 19.84 2.99
C GLU A 289 -4.70 20.17 4.49
N TYR A 290 -5.85 20.06 5.15
CA TYR A 290 -5.97 20.28 6.60
C TYR A 290 -5.25 19.16 7.37
N ILE A 291 -5.41 17.91 6.94
CA ILE A 291 -4.72 16.76 7.54
C ILE A 291 -3.21 16.96 7.43
N GLY A 292 -2.70 17.31 6.26
CA GLY A 292 -1.27 17.60 6.06
C GLY A 292 -0.76 18.69 6.99
N SER A 293 -1.49 19.80 7.12
CA SER A 293 -1.12 20.93 7.98
C SER A 293 -1.16 20.57 9.46
N ILE A 294 -2.19 19.84 9.91
CA ILE A 294 -2.32 19.37 11.30
C ILE A 294 -1.19 18.39 11.64
N MET A 295 -0.94 17.41 10.79
CA MET A 295 0.10 16.41 11.02
C MET A 295 1.49 17.05 11.07
N HIS A 296 1.77 17.97 10.15
CA HIS A 296 3.01 18.76 10.18
C HIS A 296 3.15 19.59 11.47
N GLY A 297 2.08 20.29 11.89
CA GLY A 297 2.06 21.07 13.13
C GLY A 297 2.24 20.22 14.41
N LEU A 298 1.88 18.94 14.35
CA LEU A 298 2.10 17.96 15.42
C LEU A 298 3.48 17.27 15.34
N GLY A 299 4.31 17.60 14.35
CA GLY A 299 5.59 16.94 14.10
C GLY A 299 5.42 15.49 13.61
N VAL A 300 4.29 15.16 12.99
CA VAL A 300 4.03 13.85 12.45
C VAL A 300 4.22 13.88 10.94
N HIS A 301 5.28 13.26 10.45
CA HIS A 301 5.69 13.28 9.06
C HIS A 301 5.56 11.91 8.39
N GLU A 302 5.54 10.85 9.18
CA GLU A 302 5.37 9.46 8.75
C GLU A 302 3.96 8.95 9.07
N PHE A 303 3.36 8.25 8.14
CA PHE A 303 2.06 7.59 8.28
C PHE A 303 2.26 6.06 8.37
N LEU A 304 1.64 5.41 9.37
CA LEU A 304 1.72 3.97 9.62
C LEU A 304 3.15 3.41 9.66
N PRO A 305 4.02 3.92 10.57
CA PRO A 305 5.39 3.46 10.70
C PRO A 305 5.48 1.96 11.01
N ASP A 306 6.46 1.29 10.42
CA ASP A 306 6.79 -0.08 10.81
C ASP A 306 7.64 -0.06 12.08
N ASN A 307 7.02 -0.34 13.22
CA ASN A 307 7.75 -0.55 14.47
C ASN A 307 7.27 -1.82 15.19
N ASN A 308 8.20 -2.44 15.92
CA ASN A 308 7.95 -3.71 16.61
C ASN A 308 6.81 -3.62 17.63
N LEU A 309 6.63 -2.47 18.29
CA LEU A 309 5.57 -2.27 19.28
C LEU A 309 4.20 -2.27 18.59
N LEU A 310 4.03 -1.49 17.53
CA LEU A 310 2.77 -1.45 16.76
C LEU A 310 2.48 -2.80 16.11
N ARG A 311 3.51 -3.49 15.60
CA ARG A 311 3.39 -4.84 15.07
C ARG A 311 2.89 -5.81 16.14
N THR A 312 3.49 -5.81 17.34
CA THR A 312 3.08 -6.66 18.45
C THR A 312 1.67 -6.32 18.93
N ILE A 313 1.33 -5.03 19.08
CA ILE A 313 -0.02 -4.59 19.46
C ILE A 313 -1.04 -5.05 18.42
N LYS A 314 -0.76 -4.89 17.13
CA LYS A 314 -1.64 -5.37 16.05
C LYS A 314 -1.85 -6.87 16.14
N MET A 315 -0.80 -7.66 16.29
CA MET A 315 -0.90 -9.12 16.38
C MET A 315 -1.69 -9.57 17.62
N LEU A 316 -1.48 -8.92 18.76
CA LEU A 316 -2.24 -9.21 20.00
C LEU A 316 -3.71 -8.79 19.88
N MET A 317 -3.98 -7.62 19.32
CA MET A 317 -5.35 -7.13 19.12
C MET A 317 -6.09 -7.97 18.08
N CYS A 318 -5.42 -8.31 16.98
CA CYS A 318 -6.02 -9.07 15.91
C CYS A 318 -6.27 -10.54 16.26
N GLY A 319 -5.55 -11.09 17.25
CA GLY A 319 -5.73 -12.47 17.73
C GLY A 319 -6.66 -12.60 18.93
N SER A 320 -7.22 -11.52 19.46
CA SER A 320 -7.90 -11.55 20.77
C SER A 320 -9.40 -11.86 20.71
N SER A 321 -10.07 -11.63 19.61
CA SER A 321 -11.51 -11.92 19.42
C SER A 321 -11.95 -11.83 17.96
N PRO A 322 -13.07 -12.50 17.57
CA PRO A 322 -13.70 -12.40 16.25
C PRO A 322 -13.91 -10.96 15.76
N VAL A 323 -14.30 -10.10 16.69
CA VAL A 323 -14.58 -8.70 16.39
C VAL A 323 -13.30 -7.91 16.16
N ALA A 324 -12.25 -8.17 16.96
CA ALA A 324 -10.96 -7.54 16.79
C ALA A 324 -10.32 -7.91 15.44
N GLU A 325 -10.48 -9.16 15.01
CA GLU A 325 -10.00 -9.63 13.70
C GLU A 325 -10.71 -8.93 12.53
N ILE A 326 -12.04 -8.81 12.60
CA ILE A 326 -12.80 -8.05 11.60
C ILE A 326 -12.33 -6.60 11.56
N ILE A 327 -12.00 -5.99 12.70
CA ILE A 327 -11.48 -4.63 12.78
C ILE A 327 -10.07 -4.53 12.18
N CYS A 328 -9.22 -5.54 12.41
CA CYS A 328 -7.86 -5.57 11.86
C CYS A 328 -7.81 -5.79 10.35
N ILE A 329 -8.75 -6.56 9.82
CA ILE A 329 -8.91 -6.78 8.38
C ILE A 329 -9.53 -5.54 7.70
N ASN A 330 -10.42 -4.84 8.39
CA ASN A 330 -11.17 -3.71 7.86
C ASN A 330 -10.32 -2.56 7.29
N PRO A 331 -9.17 -2.12 7.86
CA PRO A 331 -8.37 -1.06 7.26
C PRO A 331 -7.88 -1.41 5.86
N LEU A 332 -7.45 -2.65 5.62
CA LEU A 332 -7.08 -3.13 4.28
C LEU A 332 -8.30 -3.14 3.35
N LEU A 333 -9.44 -3.63 3.84
CA LEU A 333 -10.67 -3.71 3.06
C LEU A 333 -11.31 -2.36 2.82
N LEU A 334 -11.27 -1.45 3.79
CA LEU A 334 -11.77 -0.07 3.64
C LEU A 334 -10.96 0.72 2.61
N THR A 335 -9.70 0.37 2.41
CA THR A 335 -8.87 0.99 1.36
C THR A 335 -9.05 0.31 0.02
N SER A 336 -9.16 -1.01 -0.03
CA SER A 336 -9.02 -1.81 -1.25
C SER A 336 -10.31 -2.38 -1.83
N GLY A 337 -11.38 -2.52 -1.03
CA GLY A 337 -12.64 -3.16 -1.41
C GLY A 337 -13.00 -4.32 -0.47
N PHE A 338 -14.31 -4.63 -0.35
CA PHE A 338 -14.82 -5.67 0.58
C PHE A 338 -14.79 -7.10 0.00
N GLY A 339 -14.02 -7.36 -1.04
CA GLY A 339 -13.89 -8.70 -1.62
C GLY A 339 -13.10 -9.64 -0.70
N PHE A 340 -13.77 -10.63 -0.08
CA PHE A 340 -13.11 -11.69 0.71
C PHE A 340 -12.86 -12.96 -0.10
N ALA A 341 -13.34 -13.02 -1.34
CA ALA A 341 -13.35 -14.25 -2.12
C ALA A 341 -11.93 -14.77 -2.39
N GLU A 342 -11.02 -13.86 -2.71
CA GLU A 342 -9.63 -14.16 -3.03
C GLU A 342 -8.67 -14.03 -1.85
N LEU A 343 -9.10 -13.47 -0.72
CA LEU A 343 -8.25 -13.30 0.45
C LEU A 343 -7.89 -14.66 1.08
N ASN A 344 -6.60 -14.94 1.19
CA ASN A 344 -6.11 -16.08 1.95
C ASN A 344 -6.01 -15.70 3.44
N VAL A 345 -7.07 -16.01 4.20
CA VAL A 345 -7.16 -15.68 5.63
C VAL A 345 -6.06 -16.33 6.45
N THR A 346 -5.61 -17.54 6.09
CA THR A 346 -4.50 -18.23 6.77
C THR A 346 -3.18 -17.48 6.64
N ASN A 347 -3.02 -16.68 5.56
CA ASN A 347 -1.83 -15.87 5.33
C ASN A 347 -1.92 -14.46 5.94
N LEU A 348 -3.06 -14.05 6.49
CA LEU A 348 -3.23 -12.72 7.10
C LEU A 348 -2.21 -12.40 8.20
N PRO A 349 -1.86 -13.34 9.12
CA PRO A 349 -0.82 -13.07 10.10
C PRO A 349 0.53 -12.74 9.47
N VAL A 350 0.88 -13.38 8.34
CA VAL A 350 2.11 -13.07 7.58
C VAL A 350 2.01 -11.68 6.96
N ILE A 351 0.89 -11.37 6.31
CA ILE A 351 0.64 -10.04 5.76
C ILE A 351 0.77 -8.97 6.86
N HIS A 352 0.14 -9.18 8.02
CA HIS A 352 0.23 -8.24 9.15
C HIS A 352 1.62 -8.12 9.77
N GLY A 353 2.43 -9.17 9.66
CA GLY A 353 3.83 -9.17 10.09
C GLY A 353 4.74 -8.33 9.19
N HIS A 354 4.36 -8.13 7.93
CA HIS A 354 5.16 -7.44 6.92
C HIS A 354 4.62 -6.08 6.50
N THR A 355 3.35 -5.80 6.72
CA THR A 355 2.65 -4.56 6.32
C THR A 355 1.94 -3.90 7.51
N PRO A 356 1.79 -2.58 7.49
CA PRO A 356 2.35 -1.59 6.57
C PRO A 356 3.84 -1.35 6.81
N SER A 357 4.51 -0.75 5.80
CA SER A 357 5.95 -0.48 5.80
C SER A 357 6.30 1.01 6.01
N GLY A 358 5.32 1.85 6.35
CA GLY A 358 5.48 3.29 6.48
C GLY A 358 5.37 4.03 5.14
N ALA A 359 4.98 5.30 5.21
CA ALA A 359 4.96 6.24 4.08
C ALA A 359 5.01 7.69 4.59
N ALA A 360 5.47 8.63 3.77
CA ALA A 360 5.36 10.04 4.09
C ALA A 360 3.90 10.51 4.08
N VAL A 361 3.52 11.35 5.04
CA VAL A 361 2.19 11.99 5.09
C VAL A 361 1.90 12.71 3.76
N LYS A 362 2.92 13.34 3.17
CA LYS A 362 2.80 14.05 1.89
C LYS A 362 2.35 13.15 0.73
N GLN A 363 2.68 11.85 0.72
CA GLN A 363 2.17 10.91 -0.28
C GLN A 363 0.65 10.78 -0.20
N VAL A 364 0.11 10.62 1.02
CA VAL A 364 -1.34 10.51 1.27
C VAL A 364 -2.07 11.80 0.90
N VAL A 365 -1.49 12.95 1.28
CA VAL A 365 -2.02 14.28 0.91
C VAL A 365 -2.08 14.43 -0.61
N HIS A 366 -1.04 14.03 -1.33
CA HIS A 366 -0.96 14.14 -2.78
C HIS A 366 -2.04 13.27 -3.48
N TYR A 367 -2.32 12.06 -2.98
CA TYR A 367 -3.46 11.27 -3.46
C TYR A 367 -4.80 11.95 -3.17
N GLY A 368 -4.95 12.57 -2.00
CA GLY A 368 -6.12 13.38 -1.68
C GLY A 368 -6.31 14.56 -2.65
N GLN A 369 -5.24 15.22 -3.03
CA GLN A 369 -5.27 16.28 -4.07
C GLN A 369 -5.67 15.74 -5.44
N GLY A 370 -5.18 14.56 -5.82
CA GLY A 370 -5.56 13.86 -7.05
C GLY A 370 -7.06 13.51 -7.07
N PHE A 371 -7.60 13.01 -5.93
CA PHE A 371 -9.02 12.76 -5.78
C PHE A 371 -9.86 14.02 -5.94
N ASN A 372 -9.48 15.11 -5.27
CA ASN A 372 -10.22 16.37 -5.30
C ASN A 372 -10.20 17.06 -6.67
N SER A 373 -9.05 17.02 -7.35
CA SER A 373 -8.88 17.69 -8.63
C SER A 373 -9.32 16.88 -9.84
N GLY A 374 -9.37 15.56 -9.71
CA GLY A 374 -9.59 14.64 -10.82
C GLY A 374 -8.45 14.61 -11.84
N ASP A 375 -7.31 15.22 -11.53
CA ASP A 375 -6.16 15.33 -12.42
C ASP A 375 -4.96 14.52 -11.91
N PHE A 376 -4.13 14.06 -12.83
CA PHE A 376 -2.82 13.50 -12.54
C PHE A 376 -1.76 14.58 -12.74
N LYS A 377 -1.33 15.20 -11.64
CA LYS A 377 -0.45 16.38 -11.65
C LYS A 377 0.50 16.39 -10.46
N GLN A 378 1.51 17.26 -10.51
CA GLN A 378 2.47 17.46 -9.42
C GLN A 378 1.77 17.98 -8.15
N PHE A 379 2.48 17.95 -7.03
CA PHE A 379 1.94 18.32 -5.71
C PHE A 379 1.49 19.78 -5.68
N ASP A 380 0.29 20.04 -5.19
CA ASP A 380 -0.25 21.38 -5.01
C ASP A 380 0.21 21.96 -3.67
N TYR A 381 1.14 22.90 -3.72
CA TYR A 381 1.65 23.64 -2.56
C TYR A 381 0.80 24.87 -2.22
N GLY A 382 -0.29 25.11 -2.95
CA GLY A 382 -1.06 26.34 -2.90
C GLY A 382 -0.46 27.45 -3.77
N ARG A 383 -1.33 28.38 -4.22
CA ARG A 383 -1.08 29.39 -5.25
C ARG A 383 0.29 30.06 -5.17
N SER A 384 0.63 30.63 -4.01
CA SER A 384 1.86 31.42 -3.86
C SER A 384 3.14 30.55 -3.93
N ARG A 385 3.09 29.32 -3.41
CA ARG A 385 4.22 28.41 -3.46
C ARG A 385 4.33 27.73 -4.83
N ASN A 386 3.20 27.43 -5.49
CA ASN A 386 3.19 26.92 -6.86
C ASN A 386 3.86 27.91 -7.84
N LEU A 387 3.57 29.21 -7.71
CA LEU A 387 4.24 30.23 -8.52
C LEU A 387 5.77 30.21 -8.36
N ARG A 388 6.27 29.97 -7.15
CA ARG A 388 7.72 29.87 -6.90
C ARG A 388 8.31 28.54 -7.42
N MET A 389 7.59 27.45 -7.29
CA MET A 389 8.07 26.10 -7.63
C MET A 389 7.92 25.81 -9.13
N TYR A 390 6.79 26.19 -9.70
CA TYR A 390 6.38 25.81 -11.06
C TYR A 390 6.29 26.96 -12.05
N GLY A 391 6.40 28.20 -11.59
CA GLY A 391 6.12 29.38 -12.43
C GLY A 391 4.64 29.54 -12.79
N SER A 392 3.74 28.78 -12.17
CA SER A 392 2.30 28.74 -12.41
C SER A 392 1.55 28.68 -11.07
N GLU A 393 0.33 29.25 -11.03
CA GLU A 393 -0.54 29.16 -9.83
C GLU A 393 -1.08 27.75 -9.56
N VAL A 394 -1.10 26.90 -10.58
CA VAL A 394 -1.53 25.50 -10.51
C VAL A 394 -0.36 24.58 -10.86
N PRO A 395 -0.26 23.39 -10.21
CA PRO A 395 0.79 22.44 -10.51
C PRO A 395 0.66 21.87 -11.94
N PRO A 396 1.78 21.56 -12.61
CA PRO A 396 1.77 20.98 -13.95
C PRO A 396 1.19 19.56 -13.93
N ARG A 397 0.53 19.17 -15.03
CA ARG A 397 0.07 17.81 -15.27
C ARG A 397 1.22 16.95 -15.77
N TYR A 398 1.22 15.67 -15.42
CA TYR A 398 2.11 14.69 -16.02
C TYR A 398 1.68 14.39 -17.46
N ALA A 399 2.61 14.47 -18.39
CA ALA A 399 2.36 14.29 -19.82
C ALA A 399 2.34 12.81 -20.20
N LEU A 400 1.25 12.10 -19.87
CA LEU A 400 1.09 10.67 -20.10
C LEU A 400 1.20 10.29 -21.60
N GLU A 401 0.84 11.20 -22.49
CA GLU A 401 0.95 11.04 -23.93
C GLU A 401 2.40 10.97 -24.44
N LYS A 402 3.36 11.38 -23.61
CA LYS A 402 4.80 11.27 -23.92
C LYS A 402 5.40 9.91 -23.55
N ILE A 403 4.67 9.06 -22.85
CA ILE A 403 5.14 7.73 -22.46
C ILE A 403 5.23 6.85 -23.72
N ARG A 404 6.48 6.43 -24.05
CA ARG A 404 6.78 5.60 -25.21
C ARG A 404 6.98 4.13 -24.87
N ALA A 405 7.34 3.82 -23.64
CA ALA A 405 7.45 2.43 -23.18
C ALA A 405 6.10 1.72 -23.37
N PRO A 406 6.09 0.46 -23.85
CA PRO A 406 4.85 -0.31 -23.96
C PRO A 406 4.22 -0.53 -22.59
N VAL A 407 2.92 -0.21 -22.43
CA VAL A 407 2.19 -0.32 -21.17
C VAL A 407 0.98 -1.25 -21.34
N SER A 408 0.91 -2.30 -20.52
CA SER A 408 -0.28 -3.13 -20.34
C SER A 408 -0.93 -2.81 -18.99
N LEU A 409 -2.24 -2.59 -18.97
CA LEU A 409 -3.02 -2.31 -17.76
C LEU A 409 -3.85 -3.53 -17.36
N MET A 410 -3.72 -3.96 -16.11
CA MET A 410 -4.58 -5.00 -15.52
C MET A 410 -5.38 -4.40 -14.37
N TYR A 411 -6.71 -4.48 -14.45
CA TYR A 411 -7.63 -3.86 -13.50
C TYR A 411 -8.82 -4.76 -13.18
N SER A 412 -9.62 -4.41 -12.19
CA SER A 412 -10.79 -5.18 -11.79
C SER A 412 -12.02 -4.29 -11.54
N ALA A 413 -13.19 -4.91 -11.46
CA ALA A 413 -14.46 -4.19 -11.29
C ALA A 413 -14.68 -3.69 -9.86
N ASP A 414 -14.13 -4.39 -8.86
CA ASP A 414 -14.32 -4.12 -7.43
C ASP A 414 -13.08 -3.51 -6.77
N ASP A 415 -12.19 -2.93 -7.56
CA ASP A 415 -11.08 -2.14 -7.07
C ASP A 415 -11.59 -0.74 -6.67
N TRP A 416 -11.44 -0.43 -5.38
CA TRP A 416 -11.93 0.82 -4.82
C TRP A 416 -10.95 1.99 -4.93
N MET A 417 -9.70 1.71 -5.31
CA MET A 417 -8.66 2.70 -5.54
C MET A 417 -8.49 2.99 -7.03
N ALA A 418 -8.24 1.95 -7.84
CA ALA A 418 -8.11 2.03 -9.28
C ALA A 418 -9.45 1.73 -9.96
N HIS A 419 -10.40 2.69 -9.85
CA HIS A 419 -11.75 2.53 -10.41
C HIS A 419 -11.69 2.32 -11.94
N PRO A 420 -12.53 1.44 -12.52
CA PRO A 420 -12.55 1.20 -13.97
C PRO A 420 -12.59 2.46 -14.83
N ASP A 421 -13.43 3.46 -14.48
CA ASP A 421 -13.54 4.71 -15.25
C ASP A 421 -12.23 5.53 -15.22
N ASP A 422 -11.51 5.52 -14.09
CA ASP A 422 -10.22 6.18 -13.96
C ASP A 422 -9.12 5.43 -14.74
N VAL A 423 -9.20 4.09 -14.78
CA VAL A 423 -8.29 3.25 -15.60
C VAL A 423 -8.55 3.42 -17.08
N ASP A 424 -9.80 3.50 -17.50
CA ASP A 424 -10.15 3.78 -18.89
C ASP A 424 -9.67 5.18 -19.33
N ALA A 425 -9.82 6.19 -18.46
CA ALA A 425 -9.28 7.54 -18.70
C ALA A 425 -7.74 7.52 -18.84
N LEU A 426 -7.05 6.73 -18.01
CA LEU A 426 -5.59 6.53 -18.11
C LEU A 426 -5.22 5.86 -19.44
N TYR A 427 -5.91 4.78 -19.81
CA TYR A 427 -5.66 4.07 -21.07
C TYR A 427 -5.75 4.97 -22.30
N GLN A 428 -6.77 5.84 -22.32
CA GLN A 428 -6.98 6.81 -23.42
C GLN A 428 -5.89 7.90 -23.50
N ARG A 429 -5.19 8.17 -22.40
CA ARG A 429 -4.17 9.23 -22.32
C ARG A 429 -2.74 8.73 -22.51
N LEU A 430 -2.48 7.45 -22.31
CA LEU A 430 -1.14 6.88 -22.48
C LEU A 430 -0.69 6.91 -23.93
N GLY A 431 0.54 7.37 -24.16
CA GLY A 431 1.12 7.45 -25.50
C GLY A 431 1.36 6.09 -26.17
N ASN A 432 1.56 5.03 -25.39
CA ASN A 432 1.80 3.66 -25.89
C ASN A 432 1.14 2.59 -25.00
N ALA A 433 -0.18 2.69 -24.84
CA ALA A 433 -0.96 1.64 -24.19
C ALA A 433 -1.18 0.48 -25.19
N ILE A 434 -0.58 -0.67 -24.92
CA ILE A 434 -0.63 -1.84 -25.83
C ILE A 434 -1.74 -2.84 -25.48
N ASP A 435 -2.22 -2.81 -24.22
CA ASP A 435 -3.18 -3.78 -23.72
C ASP A 435 -3.92 -3.23 -22.50
N ILE A 436 -5.19 -3.59 -22.38
CA ILE A 436 -6.01 -3.36 -21.20
C ILE A 436 -6.81 -4.62 -20.87
N HIS A 437 -6.62 -5.15 -19.68
CA HIS A 437 -7.22 -6.41 -19.25
C HIS A 437 -8.01 -6.26 -17.95
N LYS A 438 -9.30 -6.54 -18.03
CA LYS A 438 -10.17 -6.64 -16.85
C LYS A 438 -10.13 -8.06 -16.30
N ILE A 439 -9.80 -8.20 -15.01
CA ILE A 439 -9.81 -9.50 -14.34
C ILE A 439 -11.24 -10.07 -14.33
N PRO A 440 -11.46 -11.31 -14.80
CA PRO A 440 -12.79 -11.90 -14.92
C PRO A 440 -13.30 -12.45 -13.58
N HIS A 441 -13.17 -11.67 -12.50
CA HIS A 441 -13.65 -12.01 -11.18
C HIS A 441 -14.37 -10.80 -10.56
N PRO A 442 -15.67 -10.91 -10.21
CA PRO A 442 -16.51 -9.76 -9.85
C PRO A 442 -16.12 -9.11 -8.51
N GLN A 443 -15.48 -9.83 -7.61
CA GLN A 443 -15.08 -9.36 -6.27
C GLN A 443 -13.56 -9.26 -6.10
N PHE A 444 -12.82 -9.16 -7.22
CA PHE A 444 -11.38 -8.98 -7.20
C PHE A 444 -11.05 -7.54 -6.85
N ASN A 445 -10.37 -7.33 -5.73
CA ASN A 445 -10.10 -6.01 -5.20
C ASN A 445 -8.63 -5.57 -5.40
N HIS A 446 -8.27 -4.41 -4.88
CA HIS A 446 -6.97 -3.76 -5.04
C HIS A 446 -5.77 -4.60 -4.56
N ILE A 447 -5.91 -5.31 -3.42
CA ILE A 447 -4.82 -6.11 -2.85
C ILE A 447 -4.75 -7.53 -3.43
N ASP A 448 -5.80 -8.00 -4.08
CA ASP A 448 -5.81 -9.32 -4.71
C ASP A 448 -4.82 -9.40 -5.87
N PHE A 449 -4.43 -8.25 -6.46
CA PHE A 449 -3.39 -8.18 -7.50
C PHE A 449 -1.99 -8.65 -7.03
N ILE A 450 -1.79 -8.82 -5.72
CA ILE A 450 -0.53 -9.30 -5.14
C ILE A 450 -0.72 -10.49 -4.18
N TRP A 451 -1.91 -10.66 -3.56
CA TRP A 451 -2.12 -11.66 -2.51
C TRP A 451 -3.32 -12.59 -2.73
N ALA A 452 -3.92 -12.60 -3.93
CA ALA A 452 -5.04 -13.49 -4.22
C ALA A 452 -4.67 -14.96 -4.05
N LYS A 453 -5.60 -15.78 -3.55
CA LYS A 453 -5.47 -17.25 -3.50
C LYS A 453 -5.20 -17.85 -4.87
N HIS A 454 -5.95 -17.34 -5.87
CA HIS A 454 -5.84 -17.81 -7.24
C HIS A 454 -4.98 -16.86 -8.11
N PHE A 455 -3.96 -16.23 -7.47
CA PHE A 455 -3.03 -15.32 -8.14
C PHE A 455 -2.45 -15.91 -9.43
N ARG A 456 -2.04 -17.19 -9.38
CA ARG A 456 -1.43 -17.88 -10.52
C ARG A 456 -2.34 -17.88 -11.76
N THR A 457 -3.61 -18.19 -11.59
CA THR A 457 -4.57 -18.30 -12.70
C THR A 457 -5.16 -16.96 -13.13
N LEU A 458 -5.41 -16.05 -12.18
CA LEU A 458 -6.08 -14.79 -12.46
C LEU A 458 -5.13 -13.71 -12.96
N ILE A 459 -3.89 -13.70 -12.46
CA ILE A 459 -2.89 -12.66 -12.77
C ILE A 459 -1.68 -13.24 -13.50
N TYR A 460 -1.01 -14.26 -12.91
CA TYR A 460 0.31 -14.68 -13.35
C TYR A 460 0.32 -15.28 -14.77
N GLU A 461 -0.69 -16.06 -15.14
CA GLU A 461 -0.76 -16.66 -16.48
C GLU A 461 -0.79 -15.61 -17.60
N ARG A 462 -1.44 -14.46 -17.37
CA ARG A 462 -1.41 -13.36 -18.34
C ARG A 462 -0.11 -12.59 -18.26
N LEU A 463 0.35 -12.27 -17.05
CA LEU A 463 1.63 -11.60 -16.82
C LEU A 463 2.78 -12.35 -17.52
N ARG A 464 2.85 -13.67 -17.34
CA ARG A 464 3.87 -14.54 -17.96
C ARG A 464 3.86 -14.43 -19.48
N LYS A 465 2.66 -14.45 -20.10
CA LYS A 465 2.52 -14.32 -21.57
C LYS A 465 2.99 -12.95 -22.07
N LEU A 466 2.66 -11.88 -21.34
CA LEU A 466 3.13 -10.53 -21.66
C LEU A 466 4.65 -10.43 -21.54
N LEU A 467 5.22 -10.89 -20.44
CA LEU A 467 6.67 -10.86 -20.23
C LEU A 467 7.45 -11.69 -21.27
N ALA A 468 6.87 -12.80 -21.75
CA ALA A 468 7.49 -13.64 -22.79
C ALA A 468 7.39 -13.03 -24.20
N ALA A 469 6.45 -12.12 -24.44
CA ALA A 469 6.22 -11.51 -25.75
C ALA A 469 7.14 -10.28 -25.99
N PHE A 470 7.66 -9.69 -24.94
CA PHE A 470 8.54 -8.52 -24.95
C PHE A 470 9.92 -8.85 -24.36
#